data_1b1f438e249a105cb890a00618a22afe
#
_entry.id   1b1f438e249a105cb890a00618a22afe
#
_cell.length_a   1.000
_cell.length_b   1.000
_cell.length_c   1.000
_cell.angle_alpha   90.00
_cell.angle_beta   90.00
_cell.angle_gamma   90.00
#
_symmetry.space_group_name_H-M   'P 1'
#
loop_
_entity.id
_entity.type
_entity.pdbx_description
1 polymer ?
#
loop_
_entity_poly.entity_id
_entity_poly.type
_entity_poly.pdbx_seq_one_letter_code
_entity_poly.pdbx_strand_id
1 'polypeptide(L)' 'MFYSVDRADEKYVLLCDDDGETKELRRFHIKGEVNTGDVFRFENGEFIFDEQETSSRKKRIQELENELFE' A
#
# COMPACT_ATOMS: atom_id res chain seq x y z
N MET A 1 0.46 8.59 -9.06
CA MET A 1 1.54 8.02 -8.23
C MET A 1 0.94 7.05 -7.23
N PHE A 2 1.59 5.91 -7.06
CA PHE A 2 1.13 4.88 -6.13
C PHE A 2 1.90 4.93 -4.81
N TYR A 3 1.19 4.62 -3.74
CA TYR A 3 1.76 4.52 -2.41
C TYR A 3 1.39 3.16 -1.82
N SER A 4 2.37 2.44 -1.30
CA SER A 4 2.11 1.18 -0.61
C SER A 4 2.15 1.38 0.89
N VAL A 5 1.35 0.61 1.62
CA VAL A 5 1.32 0.70 3.07
C VAL A 5 2.45 -0.14 3.65
N ASP A 6 3.40 0.51 4.29
CA ASP A 6 4.52 -0.15 4.96
C ASP A 6 4.12 -0.57 6.38
N ARG A 7 3.41 0.30 7.08
CA ARG A 7 2.95 0.05 8.45
C ARG A 7 1.65 0.79 8.70
N ALA A 8 0.74 0.18 9.42
CA ALA A 8 -0.49 0.82 9.84
C ALA A 8 -0.77 0.49 11.30
N ASP A 9 -1.11 1.50 12.09
CA ASP A 9 -1.58 1.33 13.46
C ASP A 9 -2.89 2.08 13.66
N GLU A 10 -3.34 2.20 14.90
CA GLU A 10 -4.63 2.83 15.20
C GLU A 10 -4.69 4.32 14.87
N LYS A 11 -3.55 4.99 14.88
CA LYS A 11 -3.48 6.44 14.71
C LYS A 11 -2.83 6.89 13.42
N TYR A 12 -1.84 6.14 12.94
CA TYR A 12 -1.02 6.55 11.81
C TYR A 12 -0.86 5.44 10.79
N VAL A 13 -0.65 5.86 9.54
CA VAL A 13 -0.33 4.96 8.44
C VAL A 13 0.96 5.46 7.81
N LEU A 14 1.93 4.57 7.65
CA LEU A 14 3.18 4.87 6.96
C LEU A 14 3.10 4.36 5.53
N LEU A 15 3.19 5.28 4.58
CA LEU A 15 3.12 4.99 3.16
C LEU A 15 4.51 5.14 2.53
N CYS A 16 4.78 4.28 1.56
CA CYS A 16 6.03 4.32 0.79
C CYS A 16 5.69 4.52 -0.68
N ASP A 17 6.30 5.50 -1.33
CA ASP A 17 6.09 5.72 -2.76
C ASP A 17 7.06 4.87 -3.60
N ASP A 18 6.97 5.02 -4.92
CA ASP A 18 7.79 4.23 -5.84
C ASP A 18 9.26 4.66 -5.84
N ASP A 19 9.57 5.84 -5.34
CA ASP A 19 10.93 6.33 -5.21
C ASP A 19 11.59 5.92 -3.88
N GLY A 20 10.85 5.25 -3.02
CA GLY A 20 11.33 4.81 -1.72
C GLY A 20 11.17 5.84 -0.61
N GLU A 21 10.54 6.96 -0.88
CA GLU A 21 10.25 7.95 0.14
C GLU A 21 9.04 7.53 0.98
N THR A 22 9.10 7.81 2.28
CA THR A 22 8.03 7.47 3.20
C THR A 22 7.22 8.72 3.56
N LYS A 23 5.93 8.51 3.80
CA LYS A 23 5.02 9.56 4.22
C LYS A 23 4.13 9.04 5.33
N GLU A 24 4.09 9.77 6.44
CA GLU A 24 3.23 9.43 7.56
C GLU A 24 1.93 10.23 7.49
N LEU A 25 0.81 9.53 7.58
CA LEU A 25 -0.52 10.13 7.59
C LEU A 25 -1.29 9.68 8.81
N ARG A 26 -2.20 10.53 9.27
CA ARG A 26 -3.14 10.11 10.29
C ARG A 26 -4.20 9.20 9.66
N ARG A 27 -4.57 8.16 10.37
CA ARG A 27 -5.47 7.14 9.86
C ARG A 27 -6.82 7.68 9.40
N PHE A 28 -7.31 8.75 10.02
CA PHE A 28 -8.59 9.32 9.62
C PHE A 28 -8.59 9.95 8.22
N HIS A 29 -7.42 10.21 7.63
CA HIS A 29 -7.35 10.70 6.26
C HIS A 29 -7.62 9.62 5.21
N ILE A 30 -7.65 8.37 5.62
CA ILE A 30 -7.89 7.25 4.71
C ILE A 30 -9.20 6.59 5.14
N LYS A 31 -10.14 6.50 4.20
CA LYS A 31 -11.44 5.87 4.45
C LYS A 31 -11.32 4.36 4.35
N GLY A 32 -11.93 3.65 5.30
CA GLY A 32 -11.97 2.19 5.28
C GLY A 32 -10.79 1.53 5.96
N GLU A 33 -10.68 0.23 5.78
CA GLU A 33 -9.59 -0.54 6.36
C GLU A 33 -8.28 -0.32 5.63
N VAL A 34 -7.19 -0.31 6.39
CA VAL A 34 -5.84 -0.18 5.86
C VAL A 34 -5.02 -1.33 6.39
N ASN A 35 -4.44 -2.11 5.47
CA ASN A 35 -3.60 -3.26 5.81
C ASN A 35 -2.24 -3.12 5.17
N THR A 36 -1.22 -3.67 5.81
CA THR A 36 0.13 -3.68 5.25
C THR A 36 0.13 -4.38 3.89
N GLY A 37 0.72 -3.75 2.90
CA GLY A 37 0.73 -4.25 1.53
C GLY A 37 -0.35 -3.68 0.63
N ASP A 38 -1.31 -2.95 1.19
CA ASP A 38 -2.32 -2.26 0.38
C ASP A 38 -1.67 -1.13 -0.43
N VAL A 39 -2.23 -0.87 -1.61
CA VAL A 39 -1.74 0.18 -2.49
C VAL A 39 -2.83 1.23 -2.67
N PHE A 40 -2.43 2.48 -2.54
CA PHE A 40 -3.33 3.62 -2.73
C PHE A 40 -2.82 4.49 -3.87
N ARG A 41 -3.75 5.09 -4.61
CA ARG A 41 -3.45 6.15 -5.57
C ARG A 41 -3.70 7.49 -4.90
N PHE A 42 -2.89 8.47 -5.21
CA PHE A 42 -3.13 9.84 -4.78
C PHE A 42 -3.69 10.63 -5.97
N GLU A 43 -4.95 11.03 -5.87
CA GLU A 43 -5.64 11.79 -6.91
C GLU A 43 -6.50 12.89 -6.26
N ASN A 44 -6.43 14.09 -6.83
CA ASN A 44 -7.26 15.23 -6.38
C ASN A 44 -7.17 15.51 -4.87
N GLY A 45 -6.01 15.31 -4.28
CA GLY A 45 -5.79 15.53 -2.86
C GLY A 45 -6.27 14.41 -1.96
N GLU A 46 -6.69 13.28 -2.52
CA GLU A 46 -7.20 12.14 -1.75
C GLU A 46 -6.43 10.87 -2.04
N PHE A 47 -6.31 10.01 -1.03
CA PHE A 47 -5.76 8.67 -1.18
C PHE A 47 -6.91 7.70 -1.45
N ILE A 48 -6.83 7.00 -2.58
CA ILE A 48 -7.87 6.07 -3.04
C ILE A 48 -7.28 4.67 -3.11
N PHE A 49 -7.94 3.71 -2.46
CA PHE A 49 -7.51 2.31 -2.50
C PHE A 49 -7.56 1.78 -3.93
N ASP A 50 -6.45 1.23 -4.40
CA ASP A 50 -6.34 0.62 -5.71
C ASP A 50 -6.29 -0.90 -5.57
N GLU A 51 -7.43 -1.53 -5.75
CA GLU A 51 -7.57 -2.98 -5.63
C GLU A 51 -6.76 -3.73 -6.68
N GLN A 52 -6.76 -3.23 -7.89
CA GLN A 52 -6.05 -3.88 -9.00
C GLN A 52 -4.55 -3.89 -8.80
N GLU A 53 -3.98 -2.75 -8.42
CA GLU A 53 -2.55 -2.64 -8.16
C GLU A 53 -2.14 -3.45 -6.93
N THR A 54 -2.97 -3.42 -5.90
CA THR A 54 -2.74 -4.21 -4.68
C THR A 54 -2.68 -5.70 -5.01
N SER A 55 -3.65 -6.19 -5.76
CA SER A 55 -3.72 -7.59 -6.17
C SER A 55 -2.55 -7.98 -7.05
N SER A 56 -2.17 -7.11 -7.98
CA SER A 56 -1.05 -7.34 -8.89
C SER A 56 0.27 -7.50 -8.15
N ARG A 57 0.52 -6.64 -7.17
CA ARG A 57 1.75 -6.71 -6.36
C ARG A 57 1.79 -7.95 -5.47
N LYS A 58 0.67 -8.32 -4.86
CA LYS A 58 0.55 -9.54 -4.06
C LYS A 58 0.81 -10.78 -4.90
N LYS A 59 0.29 -10.80 -6.10
CA LYS A 59 0.47 -11.91 -7.03
C LYS A 59 1.94 -12.07 -7.41
N ARG A 60 2.65 -10.99 -7.67
CA ARG A 60 4.09 -11.04 -7.96
C ARG A 60 4.89 -11.62 -6.80
N ILE A 61 4.57 -11.24 -5.59
CA ILE A 61 5.23 -11.75 -4.39
C ILE A 61 5.01 -13.26 -4.26
N GLN A 62 3.79 -13.73 -4.48
CA GLN A 62 3.46 -15.16 -4.45
C GLN A 62 4.20 -15.94 -5.51
N GLU A 63 4.31 -15.42 -6.72
CA GLU A 63 5.06 -16.07 -7.80
C GLU A 63 6.53 -16.21 -7.46
N LEU A 64 7.14 -15.19 -6.87
CA LEU A 64 8.53 -15.24 -6.43
C LEU A 64 8.73 -16.25 -5.31
N GLU A 65 7.82 -16.32 -4.35
CA GLU A 65 7.89 -17.30 -3.27
C GLU A 65 7.79 -18.72 -3.81
N ASN A 66 6.90 -18.96 -4.77
CA ASN A 66 6.73 -20.27 -5.38
C ASN A 66 7.99 -20.72 -6.14
N GLU A 67 8.67 -19.80 -6.81
CA GLU A 67 9.92 -20.10 -7.49
C GLU A 67 11.03 -20.47 -6.52
N LEU A 68 11.06 -19.84 -5.34
CA LEU A 68 12.08 -20.10 -4.34
C LEU A 68 11.92 -21.45 -3.63
N PHE A 69 10.71 -21.99 -3.61
CA PHE A 69 10.40 -23.23 -2.90
C PHE A 69 10.29 -24.46 -3.81
N GLU A 70 10.53 -24.30 -5.09
CA GLU A 70 10.56 -25.43 -6.03
C GLU A 70 11.92 -26.10 -6.12
#